data_0e7b70a4f00d0937781dc16f4fdc49e7
#
_entry.id   0e7b70a4f00d0937781dc16f4fdc49e7
#
_cell.length_a   1.000
_cell.length_b   1.000
_cell.length_c   1.000
_cell.angle_alpha   90.00
_cell.angle_beta   90.00
_cell.angle_gamma   90.00
#
_symmetry.space_group_name_H-M   'P 1'
#
loop_
_entity.id
_entity.type
_entity.pdbx_description
1 polymer ?
#
loop_
_entity_poly.entity_id
_entity_poly.type
_entity_poly.pdbx_seq_one_letter_code
_entity_poly.pdbx_strand_id
1 'polypeptide(L)'
;YAASKWAVVGMTKTLAMELGKFNIRVNVICPGTIKGNRMKRVIKDKAKFLKVSKKMIEKEFISMTSMNTWVYEEDIGKMCSFLISDDSLRMSGQIVSIDGDTLRMH
;
A
#
# COMPACT_ATOMS: atom_id res chain seq x y z
N TYR A 1 5.88 6.28 -11.33
CA TYR A 1 5.52 5.57 -10.08
C TYR A 1 6.72 5.00 -9.34
N ALA A 2 7.58 4.22 -10.02
CA ALA A 2 8.75 3.63 -9.40
C ALA A 2 9.69 4.69 -8.80
N ALA A 3 9.93 5.78 -9.52
CA ALA A 3 10.76 6.88 -9.05
C ALA A 3 10.18 7.53 -7.78
N SER A 4 8.86 7.75 -7.77
CA SER A 4 8.17 8.32 -6.60
C SER A 4 8.26 7.40 -5.40
N LYS A 5 8.12 6.10 -5.60
CA LYS A 5 8.23 5.10 -4.53
C LYS A 5 9.63 5.10 -3.92
N TRP A 6 10.68 5.10 -4.76
CA TRP A 6 12.05 5.13 -4.27
C TRP A 6 12.39 6.44 -3.55
N ALA A 7 11.82 7.56 -4.00
CA ALA A 7 11.97 8.84 -3.32
C ALA A 7 11.39 8.80 -1.90
N VAL A 8 10.21 8.20 -1.74
CA VAL A 8 9.57 8.04 -0.42
C VAL A 8 10.42 7.13 0.48
N VAL A 9 10.95 6.04 -0.05
CA VAL A 9 11.84 5.13 0.69
C VAL A 9 13.09 5.88 1.16
N GLY A 10 13.74 6.61 0.28
CA GLY A 10 14.93 7.39 0.61
C GLY A 10 14.64 8.43 1.68
N MET A 11 13.56 9.17 1.54
CA MET A 11 13.14 10.18 2.52
C MET A 11 12.87 9.55 3.89
N THR A 12 12.16 8.42 3.91
CA THR A 12 11.84 7.69 5.15
C THR A 12 13.12 7.26 5.87
N LYS A 13 14.06 6.66 5.14
CA LYS A 13 15.33 6.23 5.71
C LYS A 13 16.14 7.42 6.27
N THR A 14 16.21 8.51 5.53
CA THR A 14 16.94 9.69 5.94
C THR A 14 16.32 10.31 7.20
N LEU A 15 15.00 10.49 7.22
CA LEU A 15 14.30 11.03 8.37
C LEU A 15 14.43 10.13 9.61
N ALA A 16 14.35 8.82 9.41
CA ALA A 16 14.52 7.87 10.51
C ALA A 16 15.91 8.00 11.14
N MET A 17 16.94 8.13 10.31
CA MET A 17 18.31 8.30 10.78
C MET A 17 18.51 9.62 11.54
N GLU A 18 17.95 10.72 11.00
CA GLU A 18 18.12 12.05 11.60
C GLU A 18 17.31 12.20 12.90
N LEU A 19 16.13 11.63 12.98
CA LEU A 19 15.20 11.84 14.08
C LEU A 19 15.30 10.79 15.18
N GLY A 20 16.02 9.69 14.95
CA GLY A 20 16.13 8.60 15.92
C GLY A 20 16.73 9.05 17.26
N LYS A 21 17.68 9.95 17.24
CA LYS A 21 18.29 10.52 18.46
C LYS A 21 17.29 11.29 19.32
N PHE A 22 16.19 11.73 18.74
CA PHE A 22 15.12 12.40 19.46
C PHE A 22 14.00 11.44 19.88
N ASN A 23 14.22 10.15 19.71
CA ASN A 23 13.24 9.11 19.98
C ASN A 23 11.98 9.24 19.11
N ILE A 24 12.17 9.70 17.88
CA ILE A 24 11.09 9.82 16.88
C ILE A 24 11.29 8.71 15.86
N ARG A 25 10.26 7.92 15.66
CA ARG A 25 10.25 6.83 14.69
C ARG A 25 9.59 7.29 13.40
N VAL A 26 10.12 6.86 12.27
CA VAL A 26 9.59 7.18 10.95
C VAL A 26 9.49 5.89 10.15
N ASN A 27 8.28 5.52 9.81
CA ASN A 27 7.99 4.34 9.00
C ASN A 27 7.05 4.74 7.88
N VAL A 28 7.01 3.97 6.80
CA VAL A 28 6.10 4.21 5.70
C VAL A 28 5.32 2.95 5.37
N ILE A 29 4.05 3.12 5.04
CA ILE A 29 3.18 2.06 4.57
C ILE A 29 2.99 2.25 3.07
N CYS A 30 3.26 1.18 2.31
CA CYS A 30 3.05 1.14 0.87
C CYS A 30 1.87 0.21 0.58
N PRO A 31 0.66 0.75 0.40
CA PRO A 31 -0.50 -0.08 0.11
C PRO A 31 -0.51 -0.54 -1.34
N GLY A 32 -1.13 -1.68 -1.57
CA GLY A 32 -1.45 -2.13 -2.91
C GLY A 32 -2.76 -1.53 -3.41
N THR A 33 -3.47 -2.28 -4.22
CA THR A 33 -4.74 -1.83 -4.79
C THR A 33 -5.84 -1.93 -3.73
N ILE A 34 -6.26 -0.78 -3.21
CA ILE A 34 -7.27 -0.72 -2.16
C ILE A 34 -8.67 -0.75 -2.77
N LYS A 35 -9.51 -1.65 -2.27
CA LYS A 35 -10.91 -1.72 -2.64
C LYS A 35 -11.69 -0.65 -1.88
N GLY A 36 -11.94 0.47 -2.54
CA GLY A 36 -12.68 1.59 -1.98
C GLY A 36 -13.47 2.30 -3.08
N ASN A 37 -14.05 3.46 -2.74
CA ASN A 37 -14.91 4.20 -3.68
C ASN A 37 -14.19 4.60 -4.95
N ARG A 38 -12.93 5.00 -4.85
CA ARG A 38 -12.12 5.36 -6.03
C ARG A 38 -11.98 4.16 -6.96
N MET A 39 -11.67 3.00 -6.40
CA MET A 39 -11.48 1.78 -7.20
C MET A 39 -12.80 1.33 -7.84
N LYS A 40 -13.93 1.48 -7.16
CA LYS A 40 -15.24 1.19 -7.75
C LYS A 40 -15.47 2.00 -9.02
N ARG A 41 -15.11 3.29 -9.01
CA ARG A 41 -15.23 4.14 -10.20
C ARG A 41 -14.29 3.71 -11.30
N VAL A 42 -13.04 3.40 -10.96
CA VAL A 42 -12.04 2.91 -11.92
C VAL A 42 -12.53 1.64 -12.62
N ILE A 43 -13.06 0.69 -11.85
CA ILE A 43 -13.57 -0.57 -12.38
C ILE A 43 -14.77 -0.31 -13.30
N LYS A 44 -15.69 0.54 -12.88
CA LYS A 44 -16.87 0.90 -13.66
C LYS A 44 -16.49 1.52 -15.00
N ASP A 45 -15.59 2.50 -14.97
CA ASP A 45 -15.18 3.22 -16.19
C ASP A 45 -14.40 2.32 -17.13
N LYS A 46 -13.50 1.50 -16.60
CA LYS A 46 -12.70 0.57 -17.40
C LYS A 46 -13.58 -0.51 -18.03
N ALA A 47 -14.53 -1.05 -17.27
CA ALA A 47 -15.47 -2.04 -17.79
C ALA A 47 -16.32 -1.47 -18.94
N LYS A 48 -16.78 -0.23 -18.79
CA LYS A 48 -17.55 0.46 -19.82
C LYS A 48 -16.72 0.72 -21.06
N PHE A 49 -15.48 1.20 -20.90
CA PHE A 49 -14.57 1.51 -22.01
C PHE A 49 -14.23 0.24 -22.80
N LEU A 50 -13.89 -0.85 -22.13
CA LEU A 50 -13.50 -2.11 -22.75
C LEU A 50 -14.68 -2.99 -23.13
N LYS A 51 -15.90 -2.58 -22.79
CA LYS A 51 -17.13 -3.34 -23.05
C LYS A 51 -17.09 -4.77 -22.46
N VAL A 52 -16.60 -4.89 -21.25
CA VAL A 52 -16.54 -6.15 -20.50
C VAL A 52 -17.23 -5.99 -19.15
N SER A 53 -17.44 -7.10 -18.44
CA SER A 53 -18.10 -7.07 -17.14
C SER A 53 -17.17 -6.50 -16.05
N LYS A 54 -17.79 -5.91 -15.02
CA LYS A 54 -17.05 -5.44 -13.86
C LYS A 54 -16.29 -6.58 -13.18
N LYS A 55 -16.89 -7.77 -13.11
CA LYS A 55 -16.26 -8.96 -12.53
C LYS A 55 -14.97 -9.32 -13.23
N MET A 56 -14.94 -9.20 -14.55
CA MET A 56 -13.72 -9.47 -15.33
C MET A 56 -12.60 -8.50 -14.96
N ILE A 57 -12.92 -7.21 -14.82
CA ILE A 57 -11.95 -6.20 -14.42
C ILE A 57 -11.45 -6.45 -12.99
N GLU A 58 -12.36 -6.76 -12.06
CA GLU A 58 -11.99 -7.08 -10.67
C GLU A 58 -11.05 -8.28 -10.61
N LYS A 59 -11.37 -9.34 -11.35
CA LYS A 59 -10.55 -10.54 -11.41
C LYS A 59 -9.16 -10.25 -11.94
N GLU A 60 -9.05 -9.38 -12.96
CA GLU A 60 -7.77 -8.96 -13.50
C GLU A 60 -6.92 -8.25 -12.45
N PHE A 61 -7.52 -7.32 -11.68
CA PHE A 61 -6.80 -6.61 -10.62
C PHE A 61 -6.28 -7.55 -9.54
N ILE A 62 -7.14 -8.41 -8.99
CA ILE A 62 -6.72 -9.30 -7.91
C ILE A 62 -5.71 -10.37 -8.38
N SER A 63 -5.73 -10.74 -9.66
CA SER A 63 -4.77 -11.69 -10.21
C SER A 63 -3.34 -11.15 -10.25
N MET A 64 -3.16 -9.84 -10.08
CA MET A 64 -1.84 -9.22 -10.00
C MET A 64 -1.16 -9.43 -8.65
N THR A 65 -1.85 -10.05 -7.71
CA THR A 65 -1.30 -10.37 -6.39
C THR A 65 -1.19 -11.88 -6.21
N SER A 66 -0.18 -12.34 -5.49
CA SER A 66 -0.03 -13.79 -5.23
C SER A 66 -1.14 -14.31 -4.33
N MET A 67 -1.65 -13.48 -3.43
CA MET A 67 -2.76 -13.85 -2.55
C MET A 67 -4.12 -13.80 -3.24
N ASN A 68 -4.17 -13.31 -4.47
CA ASN A 68 -5.39 -13.19 -5.26
C ASN A 68 -6.49 -12.44 -4.48
N THR A 69 -6.14 -11.28 -3.96
CA THR A 69 -7.01 -10.51 -3.07
C THR A 69 -6.88 -9.01 -3.31
N TRP A 70 -7.90 -8.28 -2.85
CA TRP A 70 -7.82 -6.83 -2.66
C TRP A 70 -7.12 -6.51 -1.35
N VAL A 71 -6.65 -5.28 -1.24
CA VAL A 71 -6.30 -4.68 0.05
C VAL A 71 -7.50 -3.83 0.48
N TYR A 72 -7.82 -3.86 1.76
CA TYR A 72 -8.94 -3.09 2.30
C TYR A 72 -8.43 -1.95 3.17
N GLU A 73 -9.22 -0.87 3.25
CA GLU A 73 -8.85 0.31 4.06
C GLU A 73 -8.55 -0.08 5.51
N GLU A 74 -9.30 -1.03 6.06
CA GLU A 74 -9.09 -1.53 7.42
C GLU A 74 -7.74 -2.22 7.60
N ASP A 75 -7.19 -2.83 6.55
CA ASP A 75 -5.86 -3.45 6.62
C ASP A 75 -4.80 -2.38 6.87
N ILE A 76 -4.95 -1.24 6.20
CA ILE A 76 -4.03 -0.11 6.37
C ILE A 76 -4.22 0.50 7.76
N GLY A 77 -5.46 0.68 8.19
CA GLY A 77 -5.78 1.23 9.50
C GLY A 77 -5.19 0.40 10.64
N LYS A 78 -5.29 -0.93 10.54
CA LYS A 78 -4.72 -1.84 11.54
C LYS A 78 -3.20 -1.72 11.62
N MET A 79 -2.53 -1.60 10.48
CA MET A 79 -1.08 -1.42 10.48
C MET A 79 -0.68 -0.05 11.04
N CYS A 80 -1.42 1.01 10.72
CA CYS A 80 -1.20 2.32 11.32
C CYS A 80 -1.32 2.26 12.84
N SER A 81 -2.38 1.61 13.35
CA SER A 81 -2.58 1.43 14.80
C SER A 81 -1.42 0.69 15.44
N PHE A 82 -0.91 -0.35 14.80
CA PHE A 82 0.25 -1.10 15.28
C PHE A 82 1.49 -0.22 15.33
N LEU A 83 1.75 0.56 14.27
CA LEU A 83 2.96 1.38 14.18
C LEU A 83 2.99 2.53 15.18
N ILE A 84 1.84 3.06 15.59
CA ILE A 84 1.77 4.11 16.61
C ILE A 84 1.70 3.57 18.02
N SER A 85 1.57 2.26 18.18
CA SER A 85 1.43 1.62 19.48
C SER A 85 2.80 1.28 20.10
N ASP A 86 2.76 0.92 21.38
CA ASP A 86 3.95 0.47 22.10
C ASP A 86 4.47 -0.88 21.60
N ASP A 87 3.65 -1.62 20.84
CA ASP A 87 4.05 -2.93 20.29
C ASP A 87 5.10 -2.81 19.20
N SER A 88 5.32 -1.62 18.66
CA SER A 88 6.29 -1.38 17.59
C SER A 88 7.41 -0.41 17.96
N LEU A 89 7.72 -0.27 19.26
CA LEU A 89 8.68 0.73 19.76
C LEU A 89 10.07 0.68 19.14
N ARG A 90 10.48 -0.46 18.62
CA ARG A 90 11.82 -0.61 18.02
C ARG A 90 11.79 -0.60 16.50
N MET A 91 10.66 -0.24 15.91
CA MET A 91 10.52 -0.15 14.46
C MET A 91 10.67 1.30 14.00
N SER A 92 11.70 1.55 13.21
CA SER A 92 11.92 2.85 12.55
C SER A 92 12.66 2.63 11.25
N GLY A 93 12.40 3.48 10.27
CA GLY A 93 13.01 3.38 8.94
C GLY A 93 12.49 2.21 8.12
N GLN A 94 11.33 1.65 8.48
CA GLN A 94 10.79 0.48 7.81
C GLN A 94 9.82 0.87 6.70
N ILE A 95 9.88 0.09 5.63
CA ILE A 95 8.97 0.21 4.49
C ILE A 95 8.06 -1.02 4.57
N VAL A 96 6.79 -0.80 4.96
CA VAL A 96 5.84 -1.87 5.22
C VAL A 96 4.88 -1.96 4.05
N SER A 97 4.99 -3.02 3.26
CA SER A 97 4.09 -3.25 2.13
C SER A 97 2.85 -4.02 2.60
N ILE A 98 1.67 -3.52 2.21
CA ILE A 98 0.39 -4.18 2.45
C ILE A 98 -0.31 -4.24 1.09
N ASP A 99 0.00 -5.26 0.31
CA ASP A 99 -0.37 -5.31 -1.10
C ASP A 99 -0.81 -6.70 -1.58
N GLY A 100 -0.95 -7.66 -0.67
CA GLY A 100 -1.29 -9.02 -1.04
C GLY A 100 -0.21 -9.71 -1.87
N ASP A 101 1.02 -9.21 -1.80
CA ASP A 101 2.17 -9.67 -2.59
C ASP A 101 1.95 -9.38 -4.08
N THR A 102 2.17 -8.13 -4.45
CA THR A 102 2.03 -7.69 -5.85
C THR A 102 3.09 -8.33 -6.72
N LEU A 103 2.65 -9.01 -7.76
CA LEU A 103 3.53 -9.75 -8.68
C LEU A 103 4.25 -8.86 -9.67
N ARG A 104 3.82 -7.60 -9.85
CA ARG A 104 4.42 -6.65 -10.77
C ARG A 104 4.80 -5.39 -10.04
N MET A 105 6.00 -4.92 -10.29
CA MET A 105 6.41 -3.59 -9.87
C MET A 105 5.90 -2.56 -10.89
N HIS A 106 5.29 -1.53 -10.40
CA HIS A 106 4.78 -0.44 -11.21
C HIS A 106 5.63 0.80 -11.05
#